data_c9f5446377403622bd899b8868d9a255
#
_entry.id   c9f5446377403622bd899b8868d9a255
#
_cell.length_a   1.000
_cell.length_b   1.000
_cell.length_c   1.000
_cell.angle_alpha   90.00
_cell.angle_beta   90.00
_cell.angle_gamma   90.00
#
_symmetry.space_group_name_H-M   'P 1'
#
loop_
_entity.id
_entity.type
_entity.pdbx_description
1 polymer ?
#
loop_
_entity_poly.entity_id
_entity_poly.type
_entity_poly.pdbx_seq_one_letter_code
_entity_poly.pdbx_strand_id
1 'polypeptide(L)'
;MAIRTFILKLITFVFIASLVSASETSITSRSDFENLVINKKLERFLISLSVTGDGKIKGSAAGRNVTGDWDWIDGFFCRTLLWGARELKYNCQQVTFDGNRLRFISDQGKGQSASFALR
;
A
#
# COMPACT_ATOMS: atom_id res chain seq x y z
N MET A 1 49.76 47.77 25.65
CA MET A 1 48.64 46.90 26.02
C MET A 1 48.07 46.27 24.76
N ALA A 2 48.28 44.97 24.55
CA ALA A 2 47.72 44.26 23.39
C ALA A 2 46.30 43.80 23.77
N ILE A 3 45.29 44.33 23.07
CA ILE A 3 43.92 43.86 23.19
C ILE A 3 43.80 42.60 22.38
N ARG A 4 43.71 41.46 23.04
CA ARG A 4 43.39 40.21 22.36
C ARG A 4 41.89 40.14 22.09
N THR A 5 41.50 40.37 20.86
CA THR A 5 40.12 40.16 20.45
C THR A 5 39.89 38.66 20.30
N PHE A 6 39.16 38.08 21.23
CA PHE A 6 38.68 36.71 21.06
C PHE A 6 37.53 36.72 20.04
N ILE A 7 37.83 36.24 18.83
CA ILE A 7 36.77 35.98 17.85
C ILE A 7 36.14 34.64 18.22
N LEU A 8 34.98 34.70 18.88
CA LEU A 8 34.17 33.52 19.12
C LEU A 8 33.57 33.10 17.79
N LYS A 9 34.18 32.10 17.14
CA LYS A 9 33.56 31.48 15.96
C LYS A 9 32.37 30.68 16.45
N LEU A 10 31.19 31.26 16.29
CA LEU A 10 29.93 30.52 16.48
C LEU A 10 29.81 29.49 15.35
N ILE A 11 30.09 28.23 15.66
CA ILE A 11 29.85 27.14 14.72
C ILE A 11 28.37 26.82 14.79
N THR A 12 27.62 27.36 13.85
CA THR A 12 26.20 27.01 13.70
C THR A 12 26.11 25.63 13.10
N PHE A 13 25.79 24.61 13.90
CA PHE A 13 25.45 23.31 13.38
C PHE A 13 24.07 23.40 12.74
N VAL A 14 24.04 23.39 11.40
CA VAL A 14 22.80 23.23 10.66
C VAL A 14 22.46 21.75 10.64
N PHE A 15 21.51 21.34 11.48
CA PHE A 15 20.90 20.01 11.36
C PHE A 15 20.00 20.01 10.15
N ILE A 16 20.48 19.43 9.05
CA ILE A 16 19.62 19.09 7.92
C ILE A 16 18.92 17.79 8.30
N ALA A 17 17.69 17.89 8.81
CA ALA A 17 16.82 16.75 8.95
C ALA A 17 16.43 16.31 7.54
N SER A 18 17.06 15.25 7.02
CA SER A 18 16.56 14.60 5.83
C SER A 18 15.25 13.91 6.20
N LEU A 19 14.14 14.50 5.74
CA LEU A 19 12.85 13.86 5.76
C LEU A 19 12.92 12.68 4.76
N VAL A 20 13.20 11.49 5.29
CA VAL A 20 13.01 10.26 4.52
C VAL A 20 11.51 10.02 4.47
N SER A 21 10.84 10.59 3.48
CA SER A 21 9.48 10.16 3.16
C SER A 21 9.60 8.76 2.55
N ALA A 22 8.93 7.78 3.19
CA ALA A 22 8.76 6.48 2.57
C ALA A 22 8.07 6.67 1.22
N SER A 23 8.81 6.46 0.12
CA SER A 23 8.26 6.56 -1.21
C SER A 23 7.48 5.29 -1.53
N GLU A 24 6.27 5.44 -2.05
CA GLU A 24 5.49 4.33 -2.59
C GLU A 24 6.15 3.82 -3.87
N THR A 25 6.26 2.49 -3.99
CA THR A 25 6.73 1.81 -5.19
C THR A 25 5.54 1.18 -5.89
N SER A 26 5.38 1.44 -7.17
CA SER A 26 4.37 0.76 -7.98
C SER A 26 4.73 -0.71 -8.17
N ILE A 27 3.79 -1.60 -7.88
CA ILE A 27 3.91 -3.02 -8.16
C ILE A 27 3.38 -3.24 -9.58
N THR A 28 4.22 -3.75 -10.47
CA THR A 28 3.89 -3.86 -11.89
C THR A 28 3.83 -5.29 -12.41
N SER A 29 4.32 -6.27 -11.65
CA SER A 29 4.29 -7.68 -12.03
C SER A 29 3.45 -8.52 -11.09
N ARG A 30 2.84 -9.57 -11.63
CA ARG A 30 2.08 -10.55 -10.84
C ARG A 30 2.96 -11.21 -9.77
N SER A 31 4.18 -11.60 -10.12
CA SER A 31 5.07 -12.28 -9.19
C SER A 31 5.45 -11.40 -8.00
N ASP A 32 5.73 -10.12 -8.22
CA ASP A 32 6.02 -9.18 -7.14
C ASP A 32 4.79 -8.98 -6.23
N PHE A 33 3.60 -8.90 -6.82
CA PHE A 33 2.36 -8.83 -6.06
C PHE A 33 2.14 -10.08 -5.22
N GLU A 34 2.26 -11.26 -5.81
CA GLU A 34 2.07 -12.54 -5.12
C GLU A 34 3.06 -12.69 -3.96
N ASN A 35 4.32 -12.31 -4.15
CA ASN A 35 5.33 -12.35 -3.09
C ASN A 35 4.96 -11.50 -1.87
N LEU A 36 4.18 -10.44 -2.07
CA LEU A 36 3.72 -9.58 -0.98
C LEU A 36 2.48 -10.15 -0.28
N VAL A 37 1.54 -10.74 -1.00
CA VAL A 37 0.20 -11.05 -0.47
C VAL A 37 -0.02 -12.52 -0.11
N ILE A 38 0.69 -13.47 -0.74
CA ILE A 38 0.48 -14.89 -0.47
C ILE A 38 0.85 -15.22 0.97
N ASN A 39 -0.02 -15.98 1.65
CA ASN A 39 0.10 -16.32 3.07
C ASN A 39 0.06 -15.12 4.03
N LYS A 40 -0.41 -13.98 3.55
CA LYS A 40 -0.62 -12.77 4.36
C LYS A 40 -2.11 -12.45 4.45
N LYS A 41 -2.49 -11.74 5.51
CA LYS A 41 -3.78 -11.08 5.62
C LYS A 41 -3.62 -9.61 5.23
N LEU A 42 -4.54 -9.12 4.41
CA LEU A 42 -4.66 -7.70 4.10
C LEU A 42 -5.67 -7.12 5.08
N GLU A 43 -5.21 -6.27 5.97
CA GLU A 43 -6.04 -5.77 7.06
C GLU A 43 -6.13 -4.25 7.09
N ARG A 44 -7.34 -3.77 7.31
CA ARG A 44 -7.64 -2.39 7.70
C ARG A 44 -8.85 -2.43 8.62
N PHE A 45 -9.27 -1.28 9.15
CA PHE A 45 -10.38 -1.21 10.09
C PHE A 45 -11.61 -2.00 9.61
N LEU A 46 -12.02 -2.99 10.38
CA LEU A 46 -13.14 -3.90 10.14
C LEU A 46 -13.02 -4.78 8.88
N ILE A 47 -11.85 -4.82 8.22
CA ILE A 47 -11.64 -5.61 7.00
C ILE A 47 -10.42 -6.51 7.19
N SER A 48 -10.60 -7.79 6.85
CA SER A 48 -9.50 -8.77 6.76
C SER A 48 -9.71 -9.63 5.52
N LEU A 49 -8.76 -9.60 4.60
CA LEU A 49 -8.83 -10.30 3.33
C LEU A 49 -7.61 -11.18 3.10
N SER A 50 -7.83 -12.30 2.42
CA SER A 50 -6.78 -13.15 1.86
C SER A 50 -6.87 -13.14 0.35
N VAL A 51 -5.74 -12.95 -0.31
CA VAL A 51 -5.59 -13.01 -1.75
C VAL A 51 -4.74 -14.23 -2.06
N THR A 52 -5.30 -15.20 -2.78
CA THR A 52 -4.66 -16.50 -3.01
C THR A 52 -4.12 -16.61 -4.44
N GLY A 53 -3.10 -17.44 -4.62
CA GLY A 53 -2.43 -17.58 -5.92
C GLY A 53 -3.30 -18.23 -7.01
N ASP A 54 -4.39 -18.90 -6.64
CA ASP A 54 -5.37 -19.47 -7.56
C ASP A 54 -6.42 -18.45 -8.07
N GLY A 55 -6.22 -17.17 -7.80
CA GLY A 55 -7.10 -16.12 -8.31
C GLY A 55 -8.32 -15.84 -7.44
N LYS A 56 -8.30 -16.19 -6.15
CA LYS A 56 -9.43 -15.99 -5.24
C LYS A 56 -9.14 -14.89 -4.21
N ILE A 57 -10.22 -14.22 -3.80
CA ILE A 57 -10.24 -13.29 -2.68
C ILE A 57 -11.25 -13.81 -1.68
N LYS A 58 -10.86 -13.91 -0.41
CA LYS A 58 -11.73 -14.38 0.67
C LYS A 58 -11.47 -13.54 1.93
N GLY A 59 -12.50 -13.35 2.72
CA GLY A 59 -12.37 -12.71 4.01
C GLY A 59 -13.67 -12.14 4.52
N SER A 60 -13.57 -11.06 5.28
CA SER A 60 -14.71 -10.38 5.87
C SER A 60 -14.53 -8.87 5.89
N ALA A 61 -15.62 -8.15 5.82
CA ALA A 61 -15.67 -6.71 5.98
C ALA A 61 -16.94 -6.35 6.75
N ALA A 62 -16.78 -5.63 7.86
CA ALA A 62 -17.88 -5.24 8.74
C ALA A 62 -18.83 -6.40 9.09
N GLY A 63 -18.27 -7.58 9.38
CA GLY A 63 -19.02 -8.78 9.79
C GLY A 63 -19.70 -9.55 8.64
N ARG A 64 -19.52 -9.15 7.38
CA ARG A 64 -20.05 -9.86 6.21
C ARG A 64 -18.94 -10.52 5.44
N ASN A 65 -19.23 -11.68 4.85
CA ASN A 65 -18.29 -12.39 3.99
C ASN A 65 -17.94 -11.57 2.75
N VAL A 66 -16.64 -11.56 2.44
CA VAL A 66 -16.13 -11.05 1.17
C VAL A 66 -15.59 -12.23 0.37
N THR A 67 -16.02 -12.34 -0.87
CA THR A 67 -15.51 -13.31 -1.84
C THR A 67 -15.25 -12.61 -3.16
N GLY A 68 -14.34 -13.14 -3.96
CA GLY A 68 -14.07 -12.57 -5.26
C GLY A 68 -13.06 -13.36 -6.06
N ASP A 69 -12.84 -12.88 -7.25
CA ASP A 69 -11.84 -13.40 -8.18
C ASP A 69 -10.92 -12.27 -8.59
N TRP A 70 -9.65 -12.59 -8.81
CA TRP A 70 -8.68 -11.61 -9.28
C TRP A 70 -7.77 -12.22 -10.35
N ASP A 71 -7.23 -11.32 -11.15
CA ASP A 71 -6.16 -11.61 -12.10
C ASP A 71 -5.25 -10.39 -12.22
N TRP A 72 -4.06 -10.61 -12.73
CA TRP A 72 -3.10 -9.56 -13.00
C TRP A 72 -3.05 -9.31 -14.50
N ILE A 73 -3.52 -8.15 -14.95
CA ILE A 73 -3.67 -7.80 -16.36
C ILE A 73 -3.03 -6.44 -16.62
N ASP A 74 -2.08 -6.38 -17.55
CA ASP A 74 -1.43 -5.14 -17.99
C ASP A 74 -0.82 -4.30 -16.84
N GLY A 75 -0.32 -4.97 -15.81
CA GLY A 75 0.28 -4.31 -14.65
C GLY A 75 -0.73 -3.89 -13.57
N PHE A 76 -1.99 -4.35 -13.66
CA PHE A 76 -3.04 -4.01 -12.72
C PHE A 76 -3.64 -5.22 -12.03
N PHE A 77 -4.07 -5.02 -10.80
CA PHE A 77 -4.88 -5.97 -10.06
C PHE A 77 -6.34 -5.80 -10.45
N CYS A 78 -6.84 -6.73 -11.25
CA CYS A 78 -8.21 -6.70 -11.77
C CYS A 78 -9.07 -7.69 -10.98
N ARG A 79 -10.20 -7.23 -10.43
CA ARG A 79 -10.98 -8.06 -9.50
C ARG A 79 -12.48 -7.84 -9.61
N THR A 80 -13.23 -8.89 -9.28
CA THR A 80 -14.64 -8.86 -8.89
C THR A 80 -14.74 -9.09 -7.40
N LEU A 81 -15.72 -8.50 -6.73
CA LEU A 81 -15.97 -8.71 -5.30
C LEU A 81 -17.45 -8.84 -5.03
N LEU A 82 -17.78 -9.72 -4.08
CA LEU A 82 -19.07 -9.79 -3.41
C LEU A 82 -18.88 -9.47 -1.93
N TRP A 83 -19.63 -8.53 -1.42
CA TRP A 83 -19.73 -8.23 0.00
C TRP A 83 -21.10 -8.69 0.49
N GLY A 84 -21.16 -9.87 1.13
CA GLY A 84 -22.41 -10.57 1.30
C GLY A 84 -23.06 -10.84 -0.06
N ALA A 85 -24.26 -10.35 -0.26
CA ALA A 85 -24.98 -10.43 -1.55
C ALA A 85 -24.72 -9.22 -2.46
N ARG A 86 -24.04 -8.19 -1.97
CA ARG A 86 -23.77 -6.98 -2.75
C ARG A 86 -22.58 -7.17 -3.68
N GLU A 87 -22.81 -6.99 -4.96
CA GLU A 87 -21.75 -7.01 -5.96
C GLU A 87 -21.05 -5.66 -6.07
N LEU A 88 -19.71 -5.67 -5.98
CA LEU A 88 -18.88 -4.54 -6.36
C LEU A 88 -18.41 -4.75 -7.79
N LYS A 89 -18.56 -3.72 -8.62
CA LYS A 89 -18.21 -3.82 -10.04
C LYS A 89 -16.76 -4.22 -10.26
N TYR A 90 -16.53 -4.99 -11.32
CA TYR A 90 -15.19 -5.28 -11.83
C TYR A 90 -14.37 -3.99 -11.96
N ASN A 91 -13.16 -4.04 -11.47
CA ASN A 91 -12.25 -2.89 -11.54
C ASN A 91 -10.79 -3.37 -11.60
N CYS A 92 -9.99 -2.71 -12.40
CA CYS A 92 -8.55 -2.89 -12.46
C CYS A 92 -7.87 -1.78 -11.67
N GLN A 93 -7.05 -2.16 -10.71
CA GLN A 93 -6.47 -1.25 -9.73
C GLN A 93 -4.95 -1.19 -9.87
N GLN A 94 -4.40 0.01 -9.78
CA GLN A 94 -2.97 0.17 -9.56
C GLN A 94 -2.65 -0.24 -8.11
N VAL A 95 -1.53 -0.93 -7.93
CA VAL A 95 -1.06 -1.33 -6.61
C VAL A 95 0.27 -0.65 -6.31
N THR A 96 0.36 -0.02 -5.14
CA THR A 96 1.60 0.58 -4.64
C THR A 96 1.93 0.01 -3.26
N PHE A 97 3.22 0.00 -2.94
CA PHE A 97 3.72 -0.50 -1.66
C PHE A 97 4.74 0.48 -1.09
N ASP A 98 4.59 0.83 0.19
CA ASP A 98 5.47 1.77 0.88
C ASP A 98 6.47 1.08 1.84
N GLY A 99 6.57 -0.24 1.78
CA GLY A 99 7.36 -1.05 2.70
C GLY A 99 6.56 -1.57 3.91
N ASN A 100 5.34 -1.07 4.12
CA ASN A 100 4.50 -1.41 5.26
C ASN A 100 3.05 -1.65 4.87
N ARG A 101 2.50 -0.83 3.98
CA ARG A 101 1.12 -0.89 3.51
C ARG A 101 1.05 -1.09 2.01
N LEU A 102 0.09 -1.90 1.61
CA LEU A 102 -0.28 -2.12 0.22
C LEU A 102 -1.50 -1.26 -0.10
N ARG A 103 -1.40 -0.44 -1.12
CA ARG A 103 -2.45 0.49 -1.52
C ARG A 103 -3.01 0.10 -2.88
N PHE A 104 -4.33 -0.01 -2.96
CA PHE A 104 -5.07 -0.30 -4.19
C PHE A 104 -5.77 0.98 -4.64
N ILE A 105 -5.52 1.40 -5.86
CA ILE A 105 -6.08 2.63 -6.43
C ILE A 105 -6.97 2.25 -7.62
N SER A 106 -8.27 2.45 -7.48
CA SER A 106 -9.28 2.10 -8.48
C SER A 106 -9.06 2.84 -9.81
N ASP A 107 -9.70 2.35 -10.85
CA ASP A 107 -9.69 2.95 -12.18
C ASP A 107 -8.27 3.14 -12.71
N GLN A 108 -7.46 2.09 -12.60
CA GLN A 108 -6.07 2.08 -13.07
C GLN A 108 -5.20 3.20 -12.46
N GLY A 109 -5.47 3.55 -11.21
CA GLY A 109 -4.74 4.58 -10.49
C GLY A 109 -5.36 5.97 -10.52
N LYS A 110 -6.53 6.13 -11.14
CA LYS A 110 -7.21 7.44 -11.29
C LYS A 110 -8.35 7.66 -10.30
N GLY A 111 -8.77 6.63 -9.59
CA GLY A 111 -9.92 6.65 -8.70
C GLY A 111 -9.56 6.69 -7.22
N GLN A 112 -10.51 6.25 -6.41
CA GLN A 112 -10.35 6.15 -4.97
C GLN A 112 -9.36 5.04 -4.59
N SER A 113 -8.73 5.18 -3.43
CA SER A 113 -7.76 4.21 -2.94
C SER A 113 -8.13 3.67 -1.57
N ALA A 114 -7.62 2.46 -1.30
CA ALA A 114 -7.67 1.83 0.02
C ALA A 114 -6.31 1.20 0.33
N SER A 115 -5.83 1.41 1.55
CA SER A 115 -4.55 0.88 2.01
C SER A 115 -4.77 -0.19 3.07
N PHE A 116 -3.97 -1.26 2.99
CA PHE A 116 -4.04 -2.40 3.90
C PHE A 116 -2.67 -2.68 4.50
N ALA A 117 -2.64 -2.98 5.80
CA ALA A 117 -1.46 -3.56 6.42
C ALA A 117 -1.36 -5.03 5.99
N LEU A 118 -0.15 -5.53 5.78
CA LEU A 118 0.14 -6.93 5.53
C LEU A 118 0.50 -7.60 6.85
N ARG A 119 -0.19 -8.68 7.21
CA ARG A 119 0.03 -9.44 8.46
C ARG A 119 0.12 -10.94 8.25
#